data_a5a7e8e5edf74ad7cd60a21cbdcd8a43
#
_entry.id   a5a7e8e5edf74ad7cd60a21cbdcd8a43
#
_cell.length_a   1.000
_cell.length_b   1.000
_cell.length_c   1.000
_cell.angle_alpha   90.00
_cell.angle_beta   90.00
_cell.angle_gamma   90.00
#
_symmetry.space_group_name_H-M   'P 1'
#
loop_
_entity.id
_entity.type
_entity.pdbx_description
1 polymer ?
#
loop_
_entity_poly.entity_id
_entity_poly.type
_entity_poly.pdbx_seq_one_letter_code
_entity_poly.pdbx_strand_id
1 'polypeptide(L)'
;MSLFKWLCADCVLILSLKGEMRNIYGISVCILLLAMFVSCKEDTDSPDVPPPAASASISGTLPVLYIETENRKPIESKEEYLDAVYRLDPMDAENVEPLGTEAEPLPMQIRGRGHSSWKSPKKPYKIKLGKKTAVMGMPKNKHWALLKPSENTVAGLHLGKLAGMAWTPDFRPVEVVLNGDYIGLYFLTETIRIDDNRVNIYEQQDQETDPELIKGGWLVEVDNYRDDCQITIPENDSWNLTLKYHSPEDLSDAQLQWLTDEFKAINSAIYSDDKTSTEWEEYMDVESMARFFIVQEVMDNPDGFHGSFYLHKDLNDGAKWVAGPVWDLVCYNREKSDYTFRMKVHYGFTPHWIGEIIRYDSFCKSVEKVWNELYPDKINEIYAYIDDVVLPLGPAWRNDCVRWDDDPSQTAQLRADRIKTALRRNIDWFDSHLPVSSQINAMA
;
A
#
# COMPACT_ATOMS: atom_id res chain seq x y z
N MET A 1 12.66 -3.08 -41.39
CA MET A 1 12.87 -1.62 -41.52
C MET A 1 11.88 -0.98 -40.57
N SER A 2 12.25 -0.41 -39.45
CA SER A 2 13.36 0.43 -39.02
C SER A 2 13.57 0.23 -37.51
N LEU A 3 14.70 -0.33 -37.16
CA LEU A 3 15.36 -0.07 -35.85
C LEU A 3 16.11 1.29 -35.94
N PHE A 4 16.34 1.91 -34.83
CA PHE A 4 17.07 3.15 -34.57
C PHE A 4 16.25 4.43 -34.43
N LYS A 5 16.00 4.74 -33.16
CA LYS A 5 16.12 6.10 -32.63
C LYS A 5 16.05 6.06 -31.10
N TRP A 6 17.19 5.92 -30.44
CA TRP A 6 17.50 6.48 -29.11
C TRP A 6 19.02 6.50 -28.99
N LEU A 7 19.61 7.61 -29.38
CA LEU A 7 20.97 7.99 -29.00
C LEU A 7 20.85 9.26 -28.16
N CYS A 8 21.32 9.14 -26.93
CA CYS A 8 21.33 10.16 -25.91
C CYS A 8 22.18 11.38 -26.31
N ALA A 9 21.73 12.58 -25.96
CA ALA A 9 22.29 13.87 -26.31
C ALA A 9 23.73 14.13 -25.83
N ASP A 10 24.32 13.28 -24.99
CA ASP A 10 25.64 13.47 -24.41
C ASP A 10 26.80 12.92 -25.26
N CYS A 11 26.53 12.25 -26.36
CA CYS A 11 27.58 11.75 -27.27
C CYS A 11 28.01 12.72 -28.39
N VAL A 12 27.34 13.85 -28.54
CA VAL A 12 27.60 14.78 -29.65
C VAL A 12 28.69 15.82 -29.32
N LEU A 13 29.09 15.95 -28.04
CA LEU A 13 30.08 16.98 -27.65
C LEU A 13 31.55 16.51 -27.64
N ILE A 14 31.84 15.24 -27.94
CA ILE A 14 33.22 14.69 -27.92
C ILE A 14 33.82 14.55 -29.33
N LEU A 15 33.06 14.77 -30.38
CA LEU A 15 33.55 14.63 -31.78
C LEU A 15 33.98 15.94 -32.45
N SER A 16 33.98 17.08 -31.74
CA SER A 16 34.33 18.38 -32.32
C SER A 16 35.76 18.88 -31.98
N LEU A 17 36.61 18.07 -31.33
CA LEU A 17 37.97 18.48 -30.96
C LEU A 17 39.05 17.47 -31.36
N LYS A 18 39.00 16.85 -32.54
CA LYS A 18 40.10 16.05 -33.11
C LYS A 18 40.22 16.27 -34.61
N GLY A 19 40.52 17.48 -34.99
CA GLY A 19 41.19 17.79 -36.22
C GLY A 19 42.59 18.33 -35.88
N GLU A 20 43.61 17.57 -36.25
CA GLU A 20 45.06 17.82 -36.15
C GLU A 20 45.78 17.08 -35.01
N MET A 21 46.12 15.85 -35.32
CA MET A 21 47.47 15.27 -35.10
C MET A 21 47.55 13.92 -35.83
N ARG A 22 48.16 13.98 -37.00
CA ARG A 22 48.49 12.80 -37.82
C ARG A 22 49.84 12.24 -37.38
N ASN A 23 49.89 10.88 -37.30
CA ASN A 23 51.10 10.07 -37.41
C ASN A 23 52.17 10.23 -36.33
N ILE A 24 52.18 9.34 -35.35
CA ILE A 24 53.45 8.71 -34.83
C ILE A 24 53.14 7.43 -33.98
N TYR A 25 51.95 7.18 -33.54
CA TYR A 25 51.64 6.06 -32.61
C TYR A 25 51.03 4.79 -33.23
N GLY A 26 51.02 4.65 -34.56
CA GLY A 26 50.42 3.48 -35.25
C GLY A 26 51.30 2.23 -35.29
N ILE A 27 52.56 2.27 -34.90
CA ILE A 27 53.50 1.14 -35.06
C ILE A 27 53.83 0.45 -33.72
N SER A 28 53.70 1.14 -32.59
CA SER A 28 54.00 0.55 -31.28
C SER A 28 52.89 -0.30 -30.67
N VAL A 29 51.65 -0.18 -31.11
CA VAL A 29 50.51 -0.94 -30.57
C VAL A 29 50.37 -2.33 -31.20
N CYS A 30 50.84 -2.51 -32.44
CA CYS A 30 50.81 -3.83 -33.11
C CYS A 30 51.90 -4.80 -32.60
N ILE A 31 52.99 -4.32 -32.00
CA ILE A 31 54.08 -5.17 -31.53
C ILE A 31 53.80 -5.66 -30.09
N LEU A 32 52.97 -4.96 -29.31
CA LEU A 32 52.57 -5.40 -27.95
C LEU A 32 51.44 -6.42 -27.96
N LEU A 33 50.72 -6.56 -29.06
CA LEU A 33 49.62 -7.58 -29.20
C LEU A 33 50.11 -8.93 -29.73
N LEU A 34 51.35 -9.05 -30.22
CA LEU A 34 51.92 -10.33 -30.69
C LEU A 34 52.77 -11.04 -29.64
N ALA A 35 53.06 -10.43 -28.51
CA ALA A 35 53.86 -11.01 -27.43
C ALA A 35 53.05 -11.70 -26.33
N MET A 36 51.70 -11.74 -26.42
CA MET A 36 50.83 -12.38 -25.42
C MET A 36 50.26 -13.77 -25.87
N PHE A 37 50.78 -14.35 -26.93
CA PHE A 37 50.30 -15.65 -27.43
C PHE A 37 51.28 -16.80 -27.40
N VAL A 38 52.19 -16.84 -26.42
CA VAL A 38 52.97 -18.06 -26.16
C VAL A 38 53.18 -18.23 -24.66
N SER A 39 52.19 -18.74 -23.97
CA SER A 39 52.37 -19.60 -22.78
C SER A 39 51.05 -20.32 -22.49
N CYS A 40 50.73 -21.34 -23.30
CA CYS A 40 49.79 -22.35 -22.86
C CYS A 40 50.53 -23.35 -22.00
N LYS A 41 50.32 -23.32 -20.70
CA LYS A 41 50.40 -24.50 -19.86
C LYS A 41 48.99 -25.08 -19.82
N GLU A 42 48.91 -26.34 -20.16
CA GLU A 42 47.70 -27.16 -19.93
C GLU A 42 47.50 -27.31 -18.42
N ASP A 43 46.60 -26.51 -17.88
CA ASP A 43 45.93 -26.79 -16.63
C ASP A 43 44.55 -27.38 -17.01
N THR A 44 44.37 -28.62 -16.68
CA THR A 44 43.11 -29.37 -16.76
C THR A 44 42.19 -28.91 -15.64
N ASP A 45 41.68 -27.67 -15.75
CA ASP A 45 40.51 -27.26 -14.98
C ASP A 45 39.29 -27.33 -15.89
N SER A 46 38.37 -28.21 -15.50
CA SER A 46 37.02 -28.25 -16.06
C SER A 46 36.43 -26.86 -16.01
N PRO A 47 35.73 -26.37 -17.05
CA PRO A 47 35.09 -25.09 -16.98
C PRO A 47 34.16 -25.11 -15.76
N ASP A 48 34.34 -24.14 -14.86
CA ASP A 48 33.39 -23.87 -13.80
C ASP A 48 32.03 -23.63 -14.46
N VAL A 49 31.23 -24.69 -14.50
CA VAL A 49 29.80 -24.56 -14.82
C VAL A 49 29.22 -23.74 -13.67
N PRO A 50 28.76 -22.53 -13.90
CA PRO A 50 28.12 -21.77 -12.83
C PRO A 50 27.07 -22.68 -12.20
N PRO A 51 26.96 -22.70 -10.87
CA PRO A 51 25.95 -23.52 -10.21
C PRO A 51 24.59 -23.21 -10.86
N PRO A 52 23.77 -24.25 -11.11
CA PRO A 52 22.47 -24.04 -11.74
C PRO A 52 21.74 -22.96 -10.98
N ALA A 53 21.16 -22.00 -11.71
CA ALA A 53 20.41 -20.92 -11.12
C ALA A 53 19.44 -21.50 -10.09
N ALA A 54 19.49 -21.00 -8.86
CA ALA A 54 18.64 -21.52 -7.78
C ALA A 54 17.19 -21.49 -8.26
N SER A 55 16.54 -22.63 -8.34
CA SER A 55 15.12 -22.68 -8.67
C SER A 55 14.34 -22.12 -7.49
N ALA A 56 13.45 -21.18 -7.75
CA ALA A 56 12.56 -20.64 -6.72
C ALA A 56 11.70 -21.78 -6.13
N SER A 57 11.70 -21.91 -4.82
CA SER A 57 10.96 -22.96 -4.11
C SER A 57 10.47 -22.46 -2.76
N ILE A 58 9.55 -23.22 -2.16
CA ILE A 58 9.05 -22.98 -0.79
C ILE A 58 10.23 -22.94 0.19
N SER A 59 10.23 -21.95 1.09
CA SER A 59 11.29 -21.77 2.08
C SER A 59 11.27 -22.80 3.20
N GLY A 60 10.10 -23.37 3.49
CA GLY A 60 9.86 -24.26 4.62
C GLY A 60 9.72 -23.57 5.97
N THR A 61 9.74 -22.23 6.01
CA THR A 61 9.69 -21.44 7.25
C THR A 61 8.36 -20.73 7.49
N LEU A 62 7.50 -20.65 6.49
CA LEU A 62 6.21 -19.98 6.53
C LEU A 62 5.09 -20.94 6.11
N PRO A 63 3.85 -20.69 6.55
CA PRO A 63 2.69 -21.40 6.02
C PRO A 63 2.61 -21.30 4.51
N VAL A 64 2.08 -22.33 3.87
CA VAL A 64 1.92 -22.40 2.41
C VAL A 64 0.45 -22.49 2.05
N LEU A 65 -0.02 -21.52 1.25
CA LEU A 65 -1.36 -21.52 0.69
C LEU A 65 -1.31 -22.11 -0.74
N TYR A 66 -1.87 -23.28 -0.90
CA TYR A 66 -2.04 -23.92 -2.19
C TYR A 66 -3.39 -23.55 -2.76
N ILE A 67 -3.40 -23.08 -4.00
CA ILE A 67 -4.62 -22.68 -4.71
C ILE A 67 -4.63 -23.39 -6.07
N GLU A 68 -5.75 -23.98 -6.42
CA GLU A 68 -5.97 -24.57 -7.73
C GLU A 68 -7.26 -24.04 -8.33
N THR A 69 -7.15 -23.30 -9.43
CA THR A 69 -8.30 -22.78 -10.17
C THR A 69 -8.96 -23.89 -10.98
N GLU A 70 -10.25 -23.77 -11.24
CA GLU A 70 -10.96 -24.73 -12.06
C GLU A 70 -10.26 -24.93 -13.41
N ASN A 71 -9.94 -26.20 -13.72
CA ASN A 71 -9.18 -26.59 -14.92
C ASN A 71 -7.81 -25.88 -15.08
N ARG A 72 -7.24 -25.40 -13.99
CA ARG A 72 -5.98 -24.63 -13.96
C ARG A 72 -6.00 -23.38 -14.85
N LYS A 73 -7.17 -22.78 -15.00
CA LYS A 73 -7.32 -21.54 -15.78
C LYS A 73 -6.46 -20.42 -15.21
N PRO A 74 -5.79 -19.61 -16.06
CA PRO A 74 -5.07 -18.44 -15.59
C PRO A 74 -6.04 -17.37 -15.08
N ILE A 75 -5.60 -16.57 -14.09
CA ILE A 75 -6.38 -15.47 -13.53
C ILE A 75 -6.06 -14.22 -14.35
N GLU A 76 -6.97 -13.81 -15.21
CA GLU A 76 -6.77 -12.70 -16.16
C GLU A 76 -7.66 -11.49 -15.86
N SER A 77 -8.77 -11.68 -15.12
CA SER A 77 -9.74 -10.62 -14.80
C SER A 77 -9.56 -10.09 -13.38
N LYS A 78 -9.81 -8.79 -13.20
CA LYS A 78 -10.01 -8.15 -11.89
C LYS A 78 -11.49 -8.09 -11.49
N GLU A 79 -12.39 -8.29 -12.43
CA GLU A 79 -13.84 -8.16 -12.24
C GLU A 79 -14.48 -9.52 -11.98
N GLU A 80 -14.11 -10.51 -12.76
CA GLU A 80 -14.71 -11.84 -12.72
C GLU A 80 -13.93 -12.78 -11.80
N TYR A 81 -14.66 -13.42 -10.88
CA TYR A 81 -14.11 -14.49 -10.05
C TYR A 81 -14.04 -15.81 -10.81
N LEU A 82 -12.92 -16.51 -10.69
CA LEU A 82 -12.78 -17.90 -11.04
C LEU A 82 -13.04 -18.78 -9.82
N ASP A 83 -13.77 -19.87 -10.02
CA ASP A 83 -13.89 -20.91 -9.02
C ASP A 83 -12.55 -21.62 -8.84
N ALA A 84 -12.23 -21.89 -7.58
CA ALA A 84 -10.99 -22.50 -7.17
C ALA A 84 -11.18 -23.32 -5.89
N VAL A 85 -10.15 -24.08 -5.56
CA VAL A 85 -10.03 -24.74 -4.26
C VAL A 85 -8.73 -24.33 -3.60
N TYR A 86 -8.67 -24.45 -2.27
CA TYR A 86 -7.46 -24.15 -1.51
C TYR A 86 -7.23 -25.13 -0.38
N ARG A 87 -5.98 -25.23 0.02
CA ARG A 87 -5.56 -25.76 1.31
C ARG A 87 -4.46 -24.89 1.90
N LEU A 88 -4.42 -24.78 3.21
CA LEU A 88 -3.37 -24.11 3.96
C LEU A 88 -2.58 -25.18 4.73
N ASP A 89 -1.30 -25.26 4.43
CA ASP A 89 -0.34 -26.07 5.16
C ASP A 89 0.42 -25.16 6.13
N PRO A 90 0.33 -25.38 7.45
CA PRO A 90 1.03 -24.54 8.42
C PRO A 90 2.55 -24.72 8.38
N MET A 91 3.08 -25.75 7.72
CA MET A 91 4.49 -26.14 7.82
C MET A 91 4.91 -26.27 9.29
N ASP A 92 5.97 -25.57 9.69
CA ASP A 92 6.45 -25.54 11.09
C ASP A 92 5.94 -24.32 11.88
N ALA A 93 4.95 -23.55 11.34
CA ALA A 93 4.45 -22.37 12.00
C ALA A 93 3.59 -22.70 13.21
N GLU A 94 4.01 -22.21 14.38
CA GLU A 94 3.24 -22.37 15.62
C GLU A 94 1.91 -21.63 15.55
N ASN A 95 0.87 -22.21 16.15
CA ASN A 95 -0.48 -21.63 16.25
C ASN A 95 -1.19 -21.35 14.92
N VAL A 96 -0.80 -22.04 13.87
CA VAL A 96 -1.50 -22.02 12.57
C VAL A 96 -2.20 -23.36 12.36
N GLU A 97 -3.54 -23.33 12.31
CA GLU A 97 -4.32 -24.53 12.03
C GLU A 97 -4.36 -24.81 10.53
N PRO A 98 -4.19 -26.09 10.10
CA PRO A 98 -4.34 -26.46 8.71
C PRO A 98 -5.79 -26.26 8.23
N LEU A 99 -5.96 -25.87 6.97
CA LEU A 99 -7.27 -25.72 6.34
C LEU A 99 -7.33 -26.57 5.06
N GLY A 100 -8.25 -27.53 5.03
CA GLY A 100 -8.33 -28.50 3.94
C GLY A 100 -7.12 -29.43 3.88
N THR A 101 -7.15 -30.35 2.95
CA THR A 101 -6.05 -31.29 2.65
C THR A 101 -5.89 -31.41 1.13
N GLU A 102 -4.86 -32.10 0.67
CA GLU A 102 -4.70 -32.37 -0.76
C GLU A 102 -5.84 -33.21 -1.32
N ALA A 103 -6.34 -34.18 -0.53
CA ALA A 103 -7.46 -35.04 -0.93
C ALA A 103 -8.82 -34.34 -0.80
N GLU A 104 -8.95 -33.39 0.14
CA GLU A 104 -10.19 -32.66 0.42
C GLU A 104 -9.89 -31.15 0.54
N PRO A 105 -9.57 -30.48 -0.58
CA PRO A 105 -9.36 -29.03 -0.57
C PRO A 105 -10.68 -28.29 -0.35
N LEU A 106 -10.61 -27.07 0.17
CA LEU A 106 -11.77 -26.25 0.47
C LEU A 106 -12.16 -25.34 -0.70
N PRO A 107 -13.45 -25.08 -0.94
CA PRO A 107 -13.87 -24.23 -2.03
C PRO A 107 -13.57 -22.75 -1.76
N MET A 108 -13.16 -22.04 -2.81
CA MET A 108 -12.98 -20.60 -2.83
C MET A 108 -13.19 -20.04 -4.25
N GLN A 109 -13.17 -18.72 -4.34
CA GLN A 109 -13.12 -17.98 -5.60
C GLN A 109 -11.91 -17.04 -5.57
N ILE A 110 -11.31 -16.76 -6.73
CA ILE A 110 -10.15 -15.89 -6.87
C ILE A 110 -10.26 -15.00 -8.09
N ARG A 111 -9.81 -13.75 -7.98
CA ARG A 111 -9.65 -12.81 -9.09
C ARG A 111 -8.46 -11.90 -8.88
N GLY A 112 -8.06 -11.19 -9.91
CA GLY A 112 -7.09 -10.12 -9.80
C GLY A 112 -7.59 -8.93 -8.95
N ARG A 113 -6.66 -8.07 -8.51
CA ARG A 113 -6.96 -6.80 -7.85
C ARG A 113 -5.88 -5.75 -8.12
N GLY A 114 -6.19 -4.51 -7.74
CA GLY A 114 -5.28 -3.36 -7.85
C GLY A 114 -5.28 -2.70 -9.21
N HIS A 115 -4.72 -1.51 -9.28
CA HIS A 115 -4.58 -0.73 -10.52
C HIS A 115 -3.17 -0.89 -11.10
N SER A 116 -2.22 -0.11 -10.61
CA SER A 116 -0.81 -0.17 -11.05
C SER A 116 -0.16 -1.51 -10.72
N SER A 117 -0.43 -2.05 -9.53
CA SER A 117 0.10 -3.34 -9.07
C SER A 117 -0.33 -4.53 -9.93
N TRP A 118 -1.51 -4.47 -10.57
CA TRP A 118 -1.97 -5.50 -11.51
C TRP A 118 -1.14 -5.55 -12.80
N LYS A 119 -0.48 -4.45 -13.18
CA LYS A 119 0.37 -4.38 -14.38
C LYS A 119 1.73 -5.06 -14.18
N SER A 120 2.15 -5.30 -12.93
CA SER A 120 3.45 -5.90 -12.67
C SER A 120 3.43 -7.42 -12.87
N PRO A 121 4.59 -8.08 -13.10
CA PRO A 121 4.68 -9.53 -13.26
C PRO A 121 4.06 -10.29 -12.09
N LYS A 122 4.43 -9.97 -10.86
CA LYS A 122 3.82 -10.50 -9.64
C LYS A 122 2.47 -9.84 -9.41
N LYS A 123 1.39 -10.61 -9.47
CA LYS A 123 0.02 -10.13 -9.39
C LYS A 123 -0.51 -10.19 -7.96
N PRO A 124 -1.21 -9.17 -7.47
CA PRO A 124 -2.03 -9.27 -6.26
C PRO A 124 -3.41 -9.87 -6.59
N TYR A 125 -4.01 -10.57 -5.62
CA TYR A 125 -5.30 -11.24 -5.81
C TYR A 125 -6.30 -10.86 -4.73
N LYS A 126 -7.60 -10.97 -5.06
CA LYS A 126 -8.72 -10.97 -4.12
C LYS A 126 -9.28 -12.38 -4.06
N ILE A 127 -9.45 -12.93 -2.86
CA ILE A 127 -9.98 -14.27 -2.65
C ILE A 127 -11.26 -14.21 -1.83
N LYS A 128 -12.17 -15.12 -2.11
CA LYS A 128 -13.45 -15.26 -1.42
C LYS A 128 -13.63 -16.74 -1.05
N LEU A 129 -13.48 -17.05 0.22
CA LEU A 129 -13.64 -18.41 0.75
C LEU A 129 -15.10 -18.85 0.68
N GLY A 130 -15.36 -20.14 0.52
CA GLY A 130 -16.71 -20.70 0.45
C GLY A 130 -17.56 -20.41 1.71
N LYS A 131 -16.92 -20.28 2.88
CA LYS A 131 -17.55 -19.91 4.15
C LYS A 131 -16.67 -18.95 4.96
N LYS A 132 -17.25 -18.22 5.92
CA LYS A 132 -16.48 -17.41 6.89
C LYS A 132 -15.54 -18.34 7.67
N THR A 133 -14.23 -18.14 7.50
CA THR A 133 -13.18 -18.98 8.09
C THR A 133 -12.16 -18.10 8.78
N ALA A 134 -11.71 -18.49 9.98
CA ALA A 134 -10.53 -17.92 10.60
C ALA A 134 -9.29 -18.45 9.89
N VAL A 135 -8.37 -17.57 9.50
CA VAL A 135 -7.17 -17.96 8.78
C VAL A 135 -5.95 -17.43 9.52
N MET A 136 -5.03 -18.33 9.92
CA MET A 136 -3.78 -17.97 10.59
C MET A 136 -3.99 -17.06 11.82
N GLY A 137 -5.01 -17.38 12.63
CA GLY A 137 -5.36 -16.63 13.85
C GLY A 137 -6.10 -15.30 13.61
N MET A 138 -6.29 -14.87 12.37
CA MET A 138 -7.13 -13.71 12.07
C MET A 138 -8.63 -14.04 12.17
N PRO A 139 -9.49 -13.07 12.51
CA PRO A 139 -10.93 -13.27 12.67
C PRO A 139 -11.62 -13.85 11.43
N LYS A 140 -12.72 -14.58 11.65
CA LYS A 140 -13.46 -15.27 10.57
C LYS A 140 -13.99 -14.28 9.54
N ASN A 141 -13.62 -14.47 8.29
CA ASN A 141 -14.20 -13.77 7.15
C ASN A 141 -14.20 -14.65 5.89
N LYS A 142 -14.94 -14.24 4.85
CA LYS A 142 -14.85 -14.85 3.52
C LYS A 142 -13.84 -14.15 2.63
N HIS A 143 -13.64 -12.85 2.81
CA HIS A 143 -12.92 -11.98 1.88
C HIS A 143 -11.53 -11.65 2.40
N TRP A 144 -10.53 -11.93 1.56
CA TRP A 144 -9.12 -11.70 1.84
C TRP A 144 -8.42 -11.16 0.60
N ALA A 145 -7.26 -10.54 0.79
CA ALA A 145 -6.38 -10.14 -0.29
C ALA A 145 -5.01 -10.82 -0.15
N LEU A 146 -4.45 -11.25 -1.26
CA LEU A 146 -3.04 -11.63 -1.37
C LEU A 146 -2.29 -10.44 -1.94
N LEU A 147 -1.56 -9.74 -1.08
CA LEU A 147 -0.78 -8.56 -1.43
C LEU A 147 0.69 -8.92 -1.62
N LYS A 148 1.38 -8.16 -2.46
CA LYS A 148 2.84 -8.25 -2.50
C LYS A 148 3.42 -7.86 -1.14
N PRO A 149 4.45 -8.57 -0.64
CA PRO A 149 5.06 -8.22 0.62
C PRO A 149 5.76 -6.86 0.52
N SER A 150 5.58 -6.04 1.55
CA SER A 150 6.20 -4.72 1.66
C SER A 150 6.43 -4.37 3.12
N GLU A 151 7.63 -3.93 3.44
CA GLU A 151 7.95 -3.36 4.75
C GLU A 151 7.12 -2.11 5.07
N ASN A 152 6.66 -1.39 4.05
CA ASN A 152 5.76 -0.25 4.23
C ASN A 152 4.39 -0.70 4.76
N THR A 153 3.85 -1.80 4.22
CA THR A 153 2.60 -2.38 4.71
C THR A 153 2.74 -2.82 6.18
N VAL A 154 3.86 -3.47 6.53
CA VAL A 154 4.15 -3.88 7.91
C VAL A 154 4.13 -2.68 8.85
N ALA A 155 4.89 -1.65 8.51
CA ALA A 155 5.02 -0.45 9.33
C ALA A 155 3.71 0.35 9.41
N GLY A 156 3.10 0.62 8.26
CA GLY A 156 1.95 1.52 8.19
C GLY A 156 0.68 0.96 8.82
N LEU A 157 0.40 -0.34 8.65
CA LEU A 157 -0.74 -0.97 9.32
C LEU A 157 -0.51 -1.03 10.85
N HIS A 158 0.72 -1.31 11.29
CA HIS A 158 1.02 -1.27 12.72
C HIS A 158 0.94 0.14 13.31
N LEU A 159 1.43 1.13 12.58
CA LEU A 159 1.31 2.54 12.99
C LEU A 159 -0.16 2.96 13.11
N GLY A 160 -1.04 2.50 12.20
CA GLY A 160 -2.49 2.70 12.33
C GLY A 160 -3.06 2.14 13.63
N LYS A 161 -2.62 0.95 14.03
CA LYS A 161 -3.00 0.35 15.35
C LYS A 161 -2.47 1.16 16.52
N LEU A 162 -1.19 1.56 16.49
CA LEU A 162 -0.59 2.40 17.52
C LEU A 162 -1.29 3.75 17.65
N ALA A 163 -1.64 4.38 16.53
CA ALA A 163 -2.38 5.63 16.48
C ALA A 163 -3.81 5.50 17.02
N GLY A 164 -4.31 4.28 17.24
CA GLY A 164 -5.65 4.06 17.78
C GLY A 164 -6.76 4.27 16.75
N MET A 165 -6.51 3.94 15.47
CA MET A 165 -7.57 3.88 14.45
C MET A 165 -8.66 2.90 14.89
N ALA A 166 -9.92 3.21 14.60
CA ALA A 166 -11.08 2.42 15.01
C ALA A 166 -10.97 0.94 14.61
N TRP A 167 -10.42 0.70 13.44
CA TRP A 167 -9.99 -0.61 12.96
C TRP A 167 -8.84 -0.43 11.96
N THR A 168 -7.95 -1.41 11.90
CA THR A 168 -6.84 -1.46 10.94
C THR A 168 -6.70 -2.89 10.46
N PRO A 169 -6.62 -3.13 9.14
CA PRO A 169 -6.43 -4.47 8.60
C PRO A 169 -5.24 -5.18 9.21
N ASP A 170 -5.41 -6.46 9.49
CA ASP A 170 -4.30 -7.34 9.86
C ASP A 170 -3.86 -8.16 8.65
N PHE A 171 -2.66 -8.74 8.73
CA PHE A 171 -2.10 -9.59 7.69
C PHE A 171 -1.26 -10.71 8.27
N ARG A 172 -1.06 -11.76 7.48
CA ARG A 172 -0.10 -12.84 7.78
C ARG A 172 0.75 -13.14 6.55
N PRO A 173 2.06 -13.28 6.70
CA PRO A 173 2.92 -13.74 5.62
C PRO A 173 2.62 -15.19 5.29
N VAL A 174 2.57 -15.50 3.99
CA VAL A 174 2.26 -16.82 3.46
C VAL A 174 2.98 -17.01 2.13
N GLU A 175 3.54 -18.17 1.90
CA GLU A 175 4.02 -18.57 0.58
C GLU A 175 2.87 -19.14 -0.24
N VAL A 176 2.82 -18.87 -1.53
CA VAL A 176 1.70 -19.26 -2.39
C VAL A 176 2.15 -20.14 -3.53
N VAL A 177 1.43 -21.24 -3.69
CA VAL A 177 1.51 -22.15 -4.84
C VAL A 177 0.19 -22.09 -5.58
N LEU A 178 0.21 -21.60 -6.82
CA LEU A 178 -0.97 -21.47 -7.67
C LEU A 178 -0.87 -22.43 -8.85
N ASN A 179 -1.84 -23.33 -8.97
CA ASN A 179 -1.88 -24.35 -10.03
C ASN A 179 -0.61 -25.21 -10.12
N GLY A 180 0.05 -25.43 -8.99
CA GLY A 180 1.29 -26.17 -8.90
C GLY A 180 2.57 -25.34 -9.13
N ASP A 181 2.44 -24.06 -9.48
CA ASP A 181 3.57 -23.14 -9.65
C ASP A 181 3.79 -22.31 -8.37
N TYR A 182 5.02 -22.26 -7.86
CA TYR A 182 5.39 -21.41 -6.74
C TYR A 182 5.42 -19.95 -7.21
N ILE A 183 4.49 -19.14 -6.70
CA ILE A 183 4.37 -17.72 -7.06
C ILE A 183 4.89 -16.76 -5.98
N GLY A 184 5.56 -17.30 -4.96
CA GLY A 184 6.35 -16.52 -4.01
C GLY A 184 5.66 -16.18 -2.71
N LEU A 185 6.26 -15.23 -1.99
CA LEU A 185 5.79 -14.70 -0.72
C LEU A 185 4.66 -13.68 -0.95
N TYR A 186 3.59 -13.80 -0.16
CA TYR A 186 2.47 -12.85 -0.12
C TYR A 186 2.11 -12.47 1.32
N PHE A 187 1.44 -11.35 1.48
CA PHE A 187 0.71 -11.03 2.71
C PHE A 187 -0.77 -11.36 2.49
N LEU A 188 -1.25 -12.39 3.19
CA LEU A 188 -2.68 -12.65 3.29
C LEU A 188 -3.28 -11.61 4.24
N THR A 189 -4.05 -10.69 3.68
CA THR A 189 -4.46 -9.45 4.33
C THR A 189 -5.98 -9.38 4.43
N GLU A 190 -6.48 -8.87 5.52
CA GLU A 190 -7.88 -8.52 5.70
C GLU A 190 -8.30 -7.45 4.69
N THR A 191 -9.47 -7.61 4.06
CA THR A 191 -10.02 -6.59 3.16
C THR A 191 -10.87 -5.58 3.92
N ILE A 192 -10.82 -4.32 3.51
CA ILE A 192 -11.72 -3.29 4.04
C ILE A 192 -13.14 -3.58 3.56
N ARG A 193 -14.05 -3.73 4.54
CA ARG A 193 -15.47 -3.94 4.33
C ARG A 193 -16.23 -3.81 5.65
N ILE A 194 -17.54 -3.64 5.58
CA ILE A 194 -18.41 -3.72 6.76
C ILE A 194 -18.53 -5.19 7.17
N ASP A 195 -18.19 -5.51 8.40
CA ASP A 195 -18.40 -6.82 9.07
C ASP A 195 -18.03 -6.64 10.55
N ASP A 196 -18.58 -7.47 11.44
CA ASP A 196 -18.35 -7.43 12.89
C ASP A 196 -16.86 -7.40 13.28
N ASN A 197 -16.00 -8.01 12.46
CA ASN A 197 -14.56 -8.10 12.68
C ASN A 197 -13.74 -7.22 11.72
N ARG A 198 -14.36 -6.25 11.08
CA ARG A 198 -13.73 -5.28 10.17
C ARG A 198 -14.18 -3.86 10.56
N VAL A 199 -14.71 -3.12 9.61
CA VAL A 199 -15.41 -1.87 9.91
C VAL A 199 -16.76 -2.25 10.52
N ASN A 200 -16.85 -2.19 11.84
CA ASN A 200 -18.01 -2.65 12.60
C ASN A 200 -19.04 -1.51 12.74
N ILE A 201 -19.85 -1.36 11.71
CA ILE A 201 -20.96 -0.41 11.65
C ILE A 201 -22.20 -1.11 11.08
N TYR A 202 -23.35 -0.47 11.13
CA TYR A 202 -24.55 -0.95 10.43
C TYR A 202 -24.23 -1.14 8.94
N GLU A 203 -24.65 -2.28 8.37
CA GLU A 203 -24.53 -2.56 6.94
C GLU A 203 -25.84 -2.20 6.25
N GLN A 204 -25.83 -1.09 5.51
CA GLN A 204 -26.99 -0.63 4.75
C GLN A 204 -27.28 -1.59 3.59
N GLN A 205 -28.56 -1.81 3.29
CA GLN A 205 -28.96 -2.65 2.16
C GLN A 205 -28.73 -1.93 0.82
N ASP A 206 -28.38 -2.70 -0.21
CA ASP A 206 -28.44 -2.22 -1.58
C ASP A 206 -29.87 -1.78 -1.93
N GLN A 207 -29.98 -0.73 -2.75
CA GLN A 207 -31.28 -0.18 -3.20
C GLN A 207 -32.21 0.25 -2.05
N GLU A 208 -31.67 0.63 -0.88
CA GLU A 208 -32.46 1.16 0.25
C GLU A 208 -33.15 2.48 -0.12
N THR A 209 -34.37 2.67 0.36
CA THR A 209 -35.19 3.86 0.10
C THR A 209 -35.73 4.51 1.35
N ASP A 210 -35.60 3.88 2.53
CA ASP A 210 -36.04 4.45 3.79
C ASP A 210 -35.13 5.62 4.17
N PRO A 211 -35.67 6.88 4.28
CA PRO A 211 -34.87 8.05 4.59
C PRO A 211 -34.19 8.00 5.96
N GLU A 212 -34.63 7.15 6.88
CA GLU A 212 -33.95 6.98 8.18
C GLU A 212 -32.79 6.00 8.11
N LEU A 213 -32.86 4.98 7.24
CA LEU A 213 -31.83 3.96 7.09
C LEU A 213 -30.68 4.41 6.20
N ILE A 214 -30.93 5.31 5.22
CA ILE A 214 -29.88 5.80 4.32
C ILE A 214 -28.92 6.82 4.96
N LYS A 215 -29.19 7.27 6.19
CA LYS A 215 -28.36 8.25 6.92
C LYS A 215 -27.04 7.68 7.43
N GLY A 216 -26.87 6.35 7.45
CA GLY A 216 -25.67 5.68 7.95
C GLY A 216 -25.49 4.30 7.33
N GLY A 217 -24.47 3.58 7.77
CA GLY A 217 -24.08 2.31 7.17
C GLY A 217 -23.26 2.48 5.88
N TRP A 218 -22.51 3.55 5.81
CA TRP A 218 -21.70 3.90 4.65
C TRP A 218 -20.23 3.54 4.83
N LEU A 219 -19.65 2.95 3.78
CA LEU A 219 -18.21 2.80 3.62
C LEU A 219 -17.83 3.35 2.25
N VAL A 220 -17.04 4.40 2.22
CA VAL A 220 -16.63 5.11 1.01
C VAL A 220 -15.11 5.33 0.99
N GLU A 221 -14.58 5.70 -0.16
CA GLU A 221 -13.16 5.98 -0.38
C GLU A 221 -13.01 7.21 -1.28
N VAL A 222 -12.21 8.16 -0.85
CA VAL A 222 -11.70 9.17 -1.78
C VAL A 222 -10.63 8.49 -2.63
N ASP A 223 -10.90 8.41 -3.94
CA ASP A 223 -10.03 7.73 -4.89
C ASP A 223 -9.88 8.56 -6.17
N ASN A 224 -8.65 8.68 -6.65
CA ASN A 224 -8.34 9.41 -7.89
C ASN A 224 -8.44 8.54 -9.15
N TYR A 225 -8.70 7.26 -9.01
CA TYR A 225 -8.98 6.37 -10.13
C TYR A 225 -10.44 6.43 -10.53
N ARG A 226 -10.72 6.30 -11.83
CA ARG A 226 -12.09 6.28 -12.34
C ARG A 226 -12.61 4.85 -12.35
N ASP A 227 -13.69 4.63 -11.61
CA ASP A 227 -14.44 3.38 -11.53
C ASP A 227 -15.94 3.65 -11.73
N ASP A 228 -16.72 2.62 -12.00
CA ASP A 228 -18.17 2.77 -12.25
C ASP A 228 -18.96 3.16 -10.98
N CYS A 229 -18.48 2.75 -9.80
CA CYS A 229 -19.12 3.04 -8.51
C CYS A 229 -18.58 4.35 -7.88
N GLN A 230 -18.65 5.46 -8.62
CA GLN A 230 -18.12 6.73 -8.17
C GLN A 230 -19.11 7.87 -8.35
N ILE A 231 -19.04 8.85 -7.42
CA ILE A 231 -19.66 10.16 -7.57
C ILE A 231 -18.58 11.23 -7.60
N THR A 232 -18.86 12.34 -8.28
CA THR A 232 -17.96 13.48 -8.34
C THR A 232 -18.60 14.65 -7.61
N ILE A 233 -17.92 15.15 -6.59
CA ILE A 233 -18.32 16.33 -5.82
C ILE A 233 -17.41 17.49 -6.24
N PRO A 234 -17.91 18.60 -6.73
CA PRO A 234 -17.11 19.81 -6.95
C PRO A 234 -16.51 20.25 -5.62
N GLU A 235 -15.19 20.24 -5.51
CA GLU A 235 -14.47 20.60 -4.29
C GLU A 235 -14.15 22.11 -4.26
N ASN A 236 -13.65 22.62 -5.38
CA ASN A 236 -13.40 24.03 -5.62
C ASN A 236 -13.38 24.31 -7.12
N ASP A 237 -13.02 25.52 -7.54
CA ASP A 237 -13.01 25.93 -8.95
C ASP A 237 -12.07 25.10 -9.85
N SER A 238 -11.11 24.39 -9.26
CA SER A 238 -10.05 23.68 -9.98
C SER A 238 -10.09 22.17 -9.79
N TRP A 239 -10.74 21.66 -8.74
CA TRP A 239 -10.67 20.25 -8.33
C TRP A 239 -12.05 19.68 -8.02
N ASN A 240 -12.17 18.38 -8.26
CA ASN A 240 -13.32 17.58 -7.87
C ASN A 240 -12.89 16.47 -6.91
N LEU A 241 -13.64 16.29 -5.84
CA LEU A 241 -13.54 15.10 -5.00
C LEU A 241 -14.19 13.94 -5.74
N THR A 242 -13.46 12.89 -5.98
CA THR A 242 -14.00 11.62 -6.51
C THR A 242 -14.21 10.67 -5.34
N LEU A 243 -15.45 10.31 -5.11
CA LEU A 243 -15.87 9.47 -4.01
C LEU A 243 -16.36 8.13 -4.56
N LYS A 244 -15.67 7.05 -4.21
CA LYS A 244 -16.04 5.69 -4.52
C LYS A 244 -16.82 5.10 -3.35
N TYR A 245 -17.98 4.50 -3.61
CA TYR A 245 -18.72 3.79 -2.58
C TYR A 245 -18.42 2.30 -2.62
N HIS A 246 -18.30 1.68 -1.43
CA HIS A 246 -17.98 0.27 -1.24
C HIS A 246 -19.10 -0.49 -0.55
N SER A 247 -19.91 0.21 0.23
CA SER A 247 -21.12 -0.34 0.86
C SER A 247 -22.06 0.83 1.16
N PRO A 248 -23.30 0.74 0.64
CA PRO A 248 -23.84 -0.28 -0.28
C PRO A 248 -23.05 -0.37 -1.60
N GLU A 249 -23.15 -1.52 -2.30
CA GLU A 249 -22.47 -1.71 -3.61
C GLU A 249 -23.35 -1.24 -4.78
N ASP A 250 -24.68 -1.26 -4.62
CA ASP A 250 -25.66 -0.83 -5.62
C ASP A 250 -26.63 0.18 -5.01
N LEU A 251 -26.60 1.43 -5.50
CA LEU A 251 -27.32 2.56 -4.89
C LEU A 251 -28.67 2.79 -5.56
N SER A 252 -29.72 2.99 -4.74
CA SER A 252 -30.96 3.63 -5.18
C SER A 252 -30.73 5.13 -5.50
N ASP A 253 -31.65 5.74 -6.22
CA ASP A 253 -31.64 7.19 -6.46
C ASP A 253 -31.64 7.99 -5.14
N ALA A 254 -32.34 7.51 -4.12
CA ALA A 254 -32.41 8.14 -2.79
C ALA A 254 -31.05 8.08 -2.07
N GLN A 255 -30.38 6.93 -2.10
CA GLN A 255 -29.05 6.77 -1.55
C GLN A 255 -28.03 7.64 -2.26
N LEU A 256 -28.03 7.63 -3.58
CA LEU A 256 -27.12 8.44 -4.40
C LEU A 256 -27.31 9.95 -4.13
N GLN A 257 -28.56 10.40 -4.05
CA GLN A 257 -28.87 11.79 -3.77
C GLN A 257 -28.42 12.18 -2.36
N TRP A 258 -28.73 11.36 -1.35
CA TRP A 258 -28.34 11.62 0.04
C TRP A 258 -26.82 11.72 0.18
N LEU A 259 -26.08 10.73 -0.35
CA LEU A 259 -24.61 10.71 -0.28
C LEU A 259 -24.00 11.94 -0.97
N THR A 260 -24.56 12.31 -2.12
CA THR A 260 -24.10 13.48 -2.88
C THR A 260 -24.32 14.78 -2.11
N ASP A 261 -25.50 14.93 -1.51
CA ASP A 261 -25.84 16.15 -0.75
C ASP A 261 -25.06 16.25 0.56
N GLU A 262 -24.87 15.14 1.25
CA GLU A 262 -24.04 15.04 2.47
C GLU A 262 -22.59 15.48 2.17
N PHE A 263 -21.96 14.95 1.13
CA PHE A 263 -20.58 15.32 0.80
C PHE A 263 -20.44 16.73 0.23
N LYS A 264 -21.47 17.29 -0.40
CA LYS A 264 -21.49 18.71 -0.75
C LYS A 264 -21.56 19.61 0.50
N ALA A 265 -22.35 19.21 1.49
CA ALA A 265 -22.44 19.94 2.75
C ALA A 265 -21.11 19.89 3.52
N ILE A 266 -20.49 18.71 3.63
CA ILE A 266 -19.17 18.55 4.22
C ILE A 266 -18.14 19.43 3.52
N ASN A 267 -18.11 19.38 2.19
CA ASN A 267 -17.18 20.17 1.39
C ASN A 267 -17.38 21.68 1.63
N SER A 268 -18.62 22.15 1.65
CA SER A 268 -18.92 23.55 1.94
C SER A 268 -18.46 23.98 3.34
N ALA A 269 -18.66 23.13 4.35
CA ALA A 269 -18.24 23.40 5.72
C ALA A 269 -16.70 23.45 5.86
N ILE A 270 -15.98 22.52 5.20
CA ILE A 270 -14.51 22.47 5.22
C ILE A 270 -13.88 23.69 4.52
N TYR A 271 -14.47 24.14 3.40
CA TYR A 271 -13.98 25.30 2.64
C TYR A 271 -14.53 26.65 3.14
N SER A 272 -15.19 26.68 4.31
CA SER A 272 -15.62 27.94 4.93
C SER A 272 -14.44 28.91 5.08
N ASP A 273 -14.67 30.19 4.78
CA ASP A 273 -13.69 31.26 5.02
C ASP A 273 -13.44 31.48 6.53
N ASP A 274 -14.45 31.20 7.36
CA ASP A 274 -14.34 31.28 8.83
C ASP A 274 -13.67 29.99 9.38
N LYS A 275 -12.36 30.03 9.59
CA LYS A 275 -11.60 28.93 10.19
C LYS A 275 -11.77 28.78 11.70
N THR A 276 -12.64 29.57 12.32
CA THR A 276 -13.10 29.38 13.72
C THR A 276 -14.43 28.62 13.79
N SER A 277 -15.08 28.39 12.65
CA SER A 277 -16.31 27.59 12.55
C SER A 277 -16.07 26.16 12.97
N THR A 278 -17.02 25.55 13.65
CA THR A 278 -17.08 24.16 14.02
C THR A 278 -18.06 23.34 13.16
N GLU A 279 -18.59 23.92 12.10
CA GLU A 279 -19.65 23.31 11.29
C GLU A 279 -19.18 21.99 10.66
N TRP A 280 -17.94 21.90 10.16
CA TRP A 280 -17.38 20.67 9.60
C TRP A 280 -17.27 19.53 10.63
N GLU A 281 -17.15 19.87 11.92
CA GLU A 281 -17.07 18.93 13.03
C GLU A 281 -18.42 18.28 13.34
N GLU A 282 -19.52 18.84 12.84
CA GLU A 282 -20.84 18.20 12.94
C GLU A 282 -20.91 16.96 12.03
N TYR A 283 -20.17 16.96 10.95
CA TYR A 283 -20.10 15.86 9.98
C TYR A 283 -18.95 14.89 10.23
N MET A 284 -17.76 15.41 10.58
CA MET A 284 -16.52 14.65 10.64
C MET A 284 -16.06 14.42 12.08
N ASP A 285 -15.59 13.21 12.37
CA ASP A 285 -14.92 12.94 13.63
C ASP A 285 -13.47 13.49 13.60
N VAL A 286 -13.25 14.59 14.31
CA VAL A 286 -11.99 15.34 14.30
C VAL A 286 -10.82 14.52 14.79
N GLU A 287 -11.04 13.66 15.81
CA GLU A 287 -9.97 12.84 16.37
C GLU A 287 -9.57 11.72 15.41
N SER A 288 -10.52 11.08 14.73
CA SER A 288 -10.19 10.10 13.70
C SER A 288 -9.41 10.70 12.54
N MET A 289 -9.79 11.93 12.11
CA MET A 289 -9.04 12.69 11.11
C MET A 289 -7.62 13.00 11.57
N ALA A 290 -7.41 13.37 12.84
CA ALA A 290 -6.09 13.62 13.41
C ALA A 290 -5.23 12.33 13.45
N ARG A 291 -5.83 11.21 13.85
CA ARG A 291 -5.16 9.89 13.86
C ARG A 291 -4.74 9.47 12.46
N PHE A 292 -5.63 9.60 11.50
CA PHE A 292 -5.34 9.31 10.09
C PHE A 292 -4.23 10.23 9.55
N PHE A 293 -4.30 11.54 9.81
CA PHE A 293 -3.29 12.51 9.43
C PHE A 293 -1.90 12.16 9.98
N ILE A 294 -1.80 11.82 11.26
CA ILE A 294 -0.53 11.43 11.89
C ILE A 294 0.08 10.21 11.19
N VAL A 295 -0.72 9.19 10.89
CA VAL A 295 -0.23 8.01 10.17
C VAL A 295 0.32 8.38 8.80
N GLN A 296 -0.41 9.18 8.03
CA GLN A 296 0.02 9.59 6.69
C GLN A 296 1.29 10.46 6.73
N GLU A 297 1.38 11.39 7.68
CA GLU A 297 2.53 12.26 7.82
C GLU A 297 3.79 11.55 8.34
N VAL A 298 3.65 10.61 9.29
CA VAL A 298 4.77 9.80 9.79
C VAL A 298 5.26 8.83 8.71
N MET A 299 4.36 8.29 7.88
CA MET A 299 4.74 7.50 6.70
C MET A 299 5.29 8.38 5.57
N ASP A 300 5.14 9.71 5.66
CA ASP A 300 5.43 10.63 4.53
C ASP A 300 4.75 10.13 3.23
N ASN A 301 3.51 9.66 3.37
CA ASN A 301 2.74 9.04 2.29
C ASN A 301 2.11 10.13 1.39
N PRO A 302 2.56 10.27 0.13
CA PRO A 302 2.06 11.33 -0.73
C PRO A 302 0.61 11.13 -1.17
N ASP A 303 0.12 9.89 -1.16
CA ASP A 303 -1.20 9.54 -1.70
C ASP A 303 -2.32 9.57 -0.65
N GLY A 304 -1.97 9.85 0.62
CA GLY A 304 -2.81 9.58 1.79
C GLY A 304 -4.18 10.26 1.84
N PHE A 305 -4.44 11.34 1.07
CA PHE A 305 -5.72 12.06 1.09
C PHE A 305 -6.41 12.20 -0.28
N HIS A 306 -5.84 11.62 -1.33
CA HIS A 306 -6.43 11.63 -2.66
C HIS A 306 -6.54 10.25 -3.31
N GLY A 307 -6.09 9.22 -2.59
CA GLY A 307 -6.24 7.82 -2.95
C GLY A 307 -6.23 6.98 -1.69
N SER A 308 -7.02 5.93 -1.66
CA SER A 308 -7.16 5.02 -0.51
C SER A 308 -7.50 5.73 0.82
N PHE A 309 -8.16 6.87 0.74
CA PHE A 309 -8.67 7.58 1.90
C PHE A 309 -10.09 7.11 2.20
N TYR A 310 -10.19 6.11 3.07
CA TYR A 310 -11.47 5.53 3.48
C TYR A 310 -12.16 6.39 4.53
N LEU A 311 -13.48 6.45 4.43
CA LEU A 311 -14.38 7.08 5.40
C LEU A 311 -15.55 6.13 5.64
N HIS A 312 -16.03 6.08 6.88
CA HIS A 312 -17.22 5.30 7.20
C HIS A 312 -18.12 6.04 8.19
N LYS A 313 -19.41 5.79 8.11
CA LYS A 313 -20.42 6.41 8.97
C LYS A 313 -21.43 5.36 9.43
N ASP A 314 -21.59 5.18 10.73
CA ASP A 314 -22.55 4.27 11.32
C ASP A 314 -23.98 4.84 11.26
N LEU A 315 -24.98 4.01 11.53
CA LEU A 315 -26.38 4.40 11.64
C LEU A 315 -26.74 4.53 13.13
N ASN A 316 -26.45 5.69 13.69
CA ASN A 316 -26.90 6.05 15.04
C ASN A 316 -27.04 7.58 15.16
N ASP A 317 -27.78 8.03 16.17
CA ASP A 317 -27.98 9.45 16.40
C ASP A 317 -26.65 10.17 16.67
N GLY A 318 -26.35 11.19 15.87
CA GLY A 318 -25.12 11.95 15.97
C GLY A 318 -23.88 11.26 15.39
N ALA A 319 -24.04 10.17 14.64
CA ALA A 319 -22.93 9.53 13.95
C ALA A 319 -22.24 10.50 12.98
N LYS A 320 -20.91 10.52 13.05
CA LYS A 320 -20.04 11.31 12.19
C LYS A 320 -19.28 10.40 11.25
N TRP A 321 -18.74 10.98 10.18
CA TRP A 321 -17.80 10.30 9.32
C TRP A 321 -16.47 10.12 10.05
N VAL A 322 -16.04 8.87 10.14
CA VAL A 322 -14.79 8.45 10.77
C VAL A 322 -13.75 8.20 9.68
N ALA A 323 -12.59 8.84 9.80
CA ALA A 323 -11.46 8.62 8.89
C ALA A 323 -10.79 7.27 9.12
N GLY A 324 -10.50 6.58 8.03
CA GLY A 324 -9.92 5.24 8.05
C GLY A 324 -10.90 4.16 7.60
N PRO A 325 -10.39 2.92 7.56
CA PRO A 325 -9.05 2.47 7.97
C PRO A 325 -7.94 2.91 7.00
N VAL A 326 -6.69 2.83 7.46
CA VAL A 326 -5.53 3.09 6.60
C VAL A 326 -5.29 1.93 5.63
N TRP A 327 -4.87 2.27 4.41
CA TRP A 327 -4.59 1.31 3.34
C TRP A 327 -3.57 1.88 2.35
N ASP A 328 -2.91 1.00 1.57
CA ASP A 328 -1.96 1.32 0.49
C ASP A 328 -0.86 2.29 0.90
N LEU A 329 -0.24 1.99 2.05
CA LEU A 329 0.75 2.84 2.66
C LEU A 329 2.12 2.67 2.00
N VAL A 330 2.72 3.78 1.63
CA VAL A 330 4.13 3.89 1.25
C VAL A 330 4.85 4.76 2.28
N CYS A 331 6.15 4.53 2.45
CA CYS A 331 6.96 5.33 3.37
C CYS A 331 8.11 5.97 2.61
N TYR A 332 8.08 7.29 2.55
CA TYR A 332 9.18 8.08 2.02
C TYR A 332 10.04 8.66 3.14
N ASN A 333 11.22 9.14 2.77
CA ASN A 333 12.11 9.86 3.67
C ASN A 333 11.86 11.36 3.53
N ARG A 334 11.54 12.03 4.64
CA ARG A 334 11.58 13.49 4.66
C ARG A 334 12.99 14.00 4.55
N GLU A 335 13.19 15.01 3.72
CA GLU A 335 14.43 15.76 3.69
C GLU A 335 14.47 16.76 4.86
N LYS A 336 15.69 17.07 5.35
CA LYS A 336 15.83 18.09 6.41
C LYS A 336 15.36 19.49 5.98
N SER A 337 15.28 19.71 4.68
CA SER A 337 14.79 20.94 4.05
C SER A 337 13.28 20.99 3.86
N ASP A 338 12.54 19.93 4.20
CA ASP A 338 11.10 19.93 4.14
C ASP A 338 10.55 20.78 5.30
N TYR A 339 9.93 21.91 4.95
CA TYR A 339 9.40 22.86 5.93
C TYR A 339 7.90 22.75 6.12
N THR A 340 7.23 21.90 5.32
CA THR A 340 5.77 21.78 5.32
C THR A 340 5.37 20.33 5.48
N PHE A 341 4.17 20.11 6.05
CA PHE A 341 3.54 18.79 6.01
C PHE A 341 3.35 18.35 4.56
N ARG A 342 3.69 17.09 4.27
CA ARG A 342 3.64 16.52 2.93
C ARG A 342 2.24 16.61 2.33
N MET A 343 1.23 16.42 3.16
CA MET A 343 -0.17 16.47 2.77
C MET A 343 -0.61 17.85 2.24
N LYS A 344 0.12 18.92 2.53
CA LYS A 344 -0.17 20.25 1.99
C LYS A 344 0.44 20.50 0.61
N VAL A 345 1.57 19.87 0.30
CA VAL A 345 2.30 20.09 -0.95
C VAL A 345 2.62 18.76 -1.60
N HIS A 346 1.70 18.23 -2.38
CA HIS A 346 1.95 17.00 -3.09
C HIS A 346 2.06 17.24 -4.59
N TYR A 347 3.24 17.00 -5.18
CA TYR A 347 3.55 16.87 -6.63
C TYR A 347 2.70 17.72 -7.59
N GLY A 348 2.31 18.94 -7.19
CA GLY A 348 1.46 19.83 -7.99
C GLY A 348 -0.04 19.51 -7.91
N PHE A 349 -0.46 18.54 -7.10
CA PHE A 349 -1.85 18.32 -6.74
C PHE A 349 -2.16 19.05 -5.44
N THR A 350 -3.24 19.80 -5.40
CA THR A 350 -3.75 20.33 -4.14
C THR A 350 -4.27 19.15 -3.34
N PRO A 351 -3.76 18.89 -2.14
CA PRO A 351 -4.37 17.89 -1.27
C PRO A 351 -5.82 18.31 -1.04
N HIS A 352 -6.75 17.39 -1.26
CA HIS A 352 -8.14 17.62 -1.00
C HIS A 352 -8.33 18.19 0.43
N TRP A 353 -9.42 18.18 1.00
CA TRP A 353 -9.79 18.73 2.30
C TRP A 353 -8.68 19.01 3.32
N ILE A 354 -7.64 18.19 3.38
CA ILE A 354 -6.60 18.32 4.42
C ILE A 354 -5.88 19.68 4.39
N GLY A 355 -5.70 20.25 3.21
CA GLY A 355 -5.12 21.60 3.05
C GLY A 355 -5.96 22.70 3.73
N GLU A 356 -7.27 22.51 3.85
CA GLU A 356 -8.18 23.39 4.57
C GLU A 356 -8.36 22.97 6.03
N ILE A 357 -8.49 21.66 6.29
CA ILE A 357 -8.71 21.11 7.65
C ILE A 357 -7.56 21.47 8.60
N ILE A 358 -6.30 21.44 8.14
CA ILE A 358 -5.16 21.85 8.97
C ILE A 358 -5.15 23.33 9.39
N ARG A 359 -6.04 24.14 8.83
CA ARG A 359 -6.20 25.56 9.20
C ARG A 359 -7.18 25.77 10.35
N TYR A 360 -7.90 24.71 10.75
CA TYR A 360 -8.81 24.76 11.89
C TYR A 360 -8.05 24.48 13.20
N ASP A 361 -8.21 25.35 14.17
CA ASP A 361 -7.54 25.27 15.47
C ASP A 361 -7.95 23.99 16.25
N SER A 362 -9.19 23.59 16.14
CA SER A 362 -9.71 22.33 16.73
C SER A 362 -8.99 21.09 16.20
N PHE A 363 -8.75 21.04 14.89
CA PHE A 363 -7.99 19.94 14.29
C PHE A 363 -6.53 19.94 14.76
N CYS A 364 -5.87 21.10 14.75
CA CYS A 364 -4.49 21.21 15.22
C CYS A 364 -4.34 20.73 16.67
N LYS A 365 -5.26 21.14 17.56
CA LYS A 365 -5.28 20.66 18.96
C LYS A 365 -5.53 19.17 19.08
N SER A 366 -6.37 18.60 18.21
CA SER A 366 -6.62 17.17 18.17
C SER A 366 -5.36 16.38 17.73
N VAL A 367 -4.64 16.90 16.74
CA VAL A 367 -3.34 16.31 16.31
C VAL A 367 -2.33 16.33 17.46
N GLU A 368 -2.18 17.47 18.15
CA GLU A 368 -1.28 17.59 19.29
C GLU A 368 -1.66 16.64 20.43
N LYS A 369 -2.97 16.53 20.74
CA LYS A 369 -3.46 15.59 21.75
C LYS A 369 -3.09 14.16 21.40
N VAL A 370 -3.42 13.70 20.19
CA VAL A 370 -3.13 12.32 19.75
C VAL A 370 -1.63 12.06 19.69
N TRP A 371 -0.84 13.04 19.24
CA TRP A 371 0.61 12.90 19.21
C TRP A 371 1.20 12.72 20.62
N ASN A 372 0.76 13.50 21.60
CA ASN A 372 1.19 13.38 22.99
C ASN A 372 0.79 12.03 23.64
N GLU A 373 -0.25 11.36 23.11
CA GLU A 373 -0.62 10.00 23.53
C GLU A 373 0.30 8.92 22.91
N LEU A 374 0.94 9.24 21.79
CA LEU A 374 1.78 8.33 21.01
C LEU A 374 3.27 8.47 21.33
N TYR A 375 3.75 9.69 21.37
CA TYR A 375 5.17 10.00 21.43
C TYR A 375 5.62 10.29 22.87
N PRO A 376 6.84 9.86 23.28
CA PRO A 376 7.74 9.03 22.47
C PRO A 376 7.52 7.52 22.64
N ASP A 377 6.86 7.09 23.72
CA ASP A 377 6.94 5.70 24.19
C ASP A 377 6.24 4.72 23.24
N LYS A 378 4.97 4.99 22.97
CA LYS A 378 4.13 4.07 22.21
C LYS A 378 4.57 3.94 20.75
N ILE A 379 4.96 5.05 20.10
CA ILE A 379 5.37 5.02 18.71
C ILE A 379 6.68 4.24 18.50
N ASN A 380 7.55 4.20 19.49
CA ASN A 380 8.82 3.49 19.42
C ASN A 380 8.67 1.96 19.40
N GLU A 381 7.50 1.42 19.79
CA GLU A 381 7.20 -0.01 19.68
C GLU A 381 7.24 -0.50 18.22
N ILE A 382 7.06 0.42 17.24
CA ILE A 382 7.08 0.10 15.82
C ILE A 382 8.40 -0.54 15.36
N TYR A 383 9.53 -0.16 15.98
CA TYR A 383 10.84 -0.66 15.53
C TYR A 383 11.04 -2.13 15.85
N ALA A 384 10.64 -2.55 17.08
CA ALA A 384 10.67 -3.96 17.45
C ALA A 384 9.69 -4.77 16.62
N TYR A 385 8.48 -4.27 16.40
CA TYR A 385 7.48 -4.93 15.58
C TYR A 385 7.96 -5.16 14.13
N ILE A 386 8.65 -4.17 13.53
CA ILE A 386 9.23 -4.33 12.19
C ILE A 386 10.27 -5.46 12.19
N ASP A 387 11.15 -5.50 13.17
CA ASP A 387 12.15 -6.57 13.26
C ASP A 387 11.49 -7.95 13.45
N ASP A 388 10.51 -8.06 14.32
CA ASP A 388 9.79 -9.29 14.62
C ASP A 388 9.04 -9.85 13.41
N VAL A 389 8.52 -8.98 12.54
CA VAL A 389 7.75 -9.40 11.36
C VAL A 389 8.64 -9.56 10.13
N VAL A 390 9.56 -8.63 9.86
CA VAL A 390 10.31 -8.59 8.59
C VAL A 390 11.49 -9.55 8.60
N LEU A 391 12.24 -9.66 9.70
CA LEU A 391 13.46 -10.47 9.71
C LEU A 391 13.20 -11.96 9.47
N PRO A 392 12.17 -12.60 10.04
CA PRO A 392 11.86 -14.00 9.77
C PRO A 392 11.51 -14.31 8.31
N LEU A 393 11.11 -13.29 7.53
CA LEU A 393 10.75 -13.47 6.11
C LEU A 393 11.98 -13.69 5.20
N GLY A 394 13.20 -13.57 5.71
CA GLY A 394 14.43 -13.59 4.91
C GLY A 394 14.53 -14.73 3.91
N PRO A 395 14.32 -16.01 4.31
CA PRO A 395 14.36 -17.13 3.38
C PRO A 395 13.30 -17.07 2.28
N ALA A 396 12.02 -16.82 2.65
CA ALA A 396 10.92 -16.72 1.69
C ALA A 396 11.08 -15.51 0.77
N TRP A 397 11.58 -14.38 1.29
CA TRP A 397 11.81 -13.17 0.49
C TRP A 397 12.91 -13.38 -0.56
N ARG A 398 13.98 -14.09 -0.20
CA ARG A 398 15.02 -14.45 -1.16
C ARG A 398 14.45 -15.32 -2.30
N ASN A 399 13.64 -16.33 -1.96
CA ASN A 399 13.01 -17.20 -2.95
C ASN A 399 12.02 -16.41 -3.84
N ASP A 400 11.34 -15.42 -3.27
CA ASP A 400 10.49 -14.50 -4.00
C ASP A 400 11.26 -13.66 -5.01
N CYS A 401 12.41 -13.09 -4.61
CA CYS A 401 13.29 -12.37 -5.53
C CYS A 401 13.77 -13.29 -6.69
N VAL A 402 14.17 -14.52 -6.39
CA VAL A 402 14.55 -15.50 -7.44
C VAL A 402 13.38 -15.78 -8.37
N ARG A 403 12.16 -15.94 -7.83
CA ARG A 403 10.96 -16.23 -8.64
C ARG A 403 10.61 -15.13 -9.62
N TRP A 404 10.82 -13.87 -9.24
CA TRP A 404 10.38 -12.72 -10.00
C TRP A 404 11.51 -11.93 -10.66
N ASP A 405 12.74 -12.46 -10.62
CA ASP A 405 13.95 -11.81 -11.16
C ASP A 405 14.18 -10.41 -10.55
N ASP A 406 13.87 -10.29 -9.25
CA ASP A 406 14.12 -9.10 -8.46
C ASP A 406 15.53 -9.14 -7.83
N ASP A 407 16.03 -8.00 -7.35
CA ASP A 407 17.34 -7.89 -6.75
C ASP A 407 17.46 -8.65 -5.41
N PRO A 408 18.19 -9.78 -5.35
CA PRO A 408 18.33 -10.59 -4.14
C PRO A 408 19.18 -9.93 -3.05
N SER A 409 19.89 -8.82 -3.35
CA SER A 409 20.63 -8.04 -2.36
C SER A 409 19.70 -7.27 -1.41
N GLN A 410 18.42 -7.09 -1.77
CA GLN A 410 17.39 -6.49 -0.93
C GLN A 410 16.95 -7.46 0.17
N THR A 411 17.86 -7.76 1.09
CA THR A 411 17.62 -8.69 2.20
C THR A 411 16.55 -8.18 3.16
N ALA A 412 15.96 -9.07 3.97
CA ALA A 412 15.01 -8.70 5.02
C ALA A 412 15.62 -7.69 6.01
N GLN A 413 16.90 -7.87 6.37
CA GLN A 413 17.63 -6.93 7.23
C GLN A 413 17.72 -5.53 6.61
N LEU A 414 18.14 -5.45 5.33
CA LEU A 414 18.25 -4.16 4.65
C LEU A 414 16.89 -3.45 4.54
N ARG A 415 15.82 -4.20 4.30
CA ARG A 415 14.45 -3.67 4.23
C ARG A 415 13.98 -3.16 5.59
N ALA A 416 14.20 -3.93 6.67
CA ALA A 416 13.89 -3.50 8.03
C ALA A 416 14.67 -2.23 8.43
N ASP A 417 15.96 -2.18 8.14
CA ASP A 417 16.79 -1.02 8.48
C ASP A 417 16.41 0.22 7.68
N ARG A 418 16.05 0.06 6.42
CA ARG A 418 15.59 1.17 5.56
C ARG A 418 14.31 1.78 6.09
N ILE A 419 13.28 0.97 6.36
CA ILE A 419 12.00 1.49 6.86
C ILE A 419 12.13 2.11 8.25
N LYS A 420 12.90 1.49 9.16
CA LYS A 420 13.17 2.06 10.49
C LYS A 420 13.92 3.39 10.42
N THR A 421 14.85 3.53 9.47
CA THR A 421 15.59 4.78 9.25
C THR A 421 14.66 5.88 8.74
N ALA A 422 13.77 5.56 7.79
CA ALA A 422 12.78 6.50 7.29
C ALA A 422 11.83 6.97 8.41
N LEU A 423 11.29 6.02 9.16
CA LEU A 423 10.37 6.32 10.27
C LEU A 423 11.02 7.19 11.35
N ARG A 424 12.26 6.90 11.78
CA ARG A 424 12.95 7.75 12.76
C ARG A 424 13.03 9.19 12.27
N ARG A 425 13.46 9.38 11.03
CA ARG A 425 13.56 10.71 10.44
C ARG A 425 12.20 11.42 10.38
N ASN A 426 11.17 10.71 9.97
CA ASN A 426 9.83 11.27 9.82
C ASN A 426 9.19 11.59 11.18
N ILE A 427 9.37 10.72 12.18
CA ILE A 427 8.92 10.93 13.56
C ILE A 427 9.61 12.15 14.18
N ASP A 428 10.95 12.24 14.10
CA ASP A 428 11.72 13.36 14.62
C ASP A 428 11.32 14.67 13.91
N TRP A 429 11.07 14.59 12.60
CA TRP A 429 10.60 15.74 11.83
C TRP A 429 9.22 16.19 12.31
N PHE A 430 8.28 15.26 12.45
CA PHE A 430 6.90 15.55 12.87
C PHE A 430 6.88 16.20 14.27
N ASP A 431 7.57 15.59 15.23
CA ASP A 431 7.68 16.12 16.59
C ASP A 431 8.26 17.55 16.62
N SER A 432 9.32 17.79 15.87
CA SER A 432 9.97 19.13 15.79
C SER A 432 9.13 20.20 15.10
N HIS A 433 8.06 19.83 14.39
CA HIS A 433 7.18 20.73 13.65
C HIS A 433 5.81 20.95 14.33
N LEU A 434 5.66 20.50 15.55
CA LEU A 434 4.52 20.84 16.38
C LEU A 434 4.74 22.18 17.12
N PRO A 435 3.70 22.94 17.40
CA PRO A 435 2.31 22.69 17.02
C PRO A 435 2.04 22.91 15.52
N VAL A 436 1.08 22.15 14.98
CA VAL A 436 0.70 22.26 13.56
C VAL A 436 0.33 23.67 13.16
N SER A 437 -0.37 24.39 14.04
CA SER A 437 -0.80 25.80 13.83
C SER A 437 0.38 26.75 13.56
N SER A 438 1.56 26.51 14.12
CA SER A 438 2.74 27.36 13.89
C SER A 438 3.27 27.25 12.46
N GLN A 439 3.08 26.11 11.82
CA GLN A 439 3.53 25.85 10.44
C GLN A 439 2.62 26.54 9.41
N ILE A 440 1.35 26.74 9.73
CA ILE A 440 0.38 27.41 8.86
C ILE A 440 0.69 28.90 8.77
N ASN A 441 1.02 29.53 9.89
CA ASN A 441 1.35 30.96 9.94
C ASN A 441 2.67 31.30 9.22
N ALA A 442 3.56 30.34 9.07
CA ALA A 442 4.81 30.52 8.32
C ALA A 442 4.63 30.41 6.79
N MET A 443 3.44 30.02 6.33
CA MET A 443 3.11 29.77 4.92
C MET A 443 2.13 30.80 4.33
N ALA A 444 1.55 31.66 5.18
CA ALA A 444 0.72 32.80 4.78
C ALA A 444 1.61 34.00 4.43
#